data_38639c2dd69b0d90cfb46322eaf6c961
#
_entry.id   38639c2dd69b0d90cfb46322eaf6c961
#
_cell.length_a   1.000
_cell.length_b   1.000
_cell.length_c   1.000
_cell.angle_alpha   90.00
_cell.angle_beta   90.00
_cell.angle_gamma   90.00
#
_symmetry.space_group_name_H-M   'P 1'
#
loop_
_entity.id
_entity.type
_entity.pdbx_description
1 polymer ?
#
loop_
_entity_poly.entity_id
_entity_poly.type
_entity_poly.pdbx_seq_one_letter_code
_entity_poly.pdbx_strand_id
1 'polypeptide(L)'
;KADTSHSIKAVLVTHNETSTGVTNNVATTRELLDSLNHPALLFVDGVSSIGSIDFQMDKWGVDAAISGSQKGFMLPAGLAISCISQKALEIAKSTTMRRAYYDLHDMLAINNTGYWPYTNPMPLLRGLREALNMMNEEGLENIYARHAHLATAVRKATEAWGLKLCAQDPSLYSN
;
A
#
# COMPACT_ATOMS: atom_id res chain seq x y z
N LYS A 1 -9.01 -22.15 -2.94
CA LYS A 1 -9.77 -23.36 -3.32
C LYS A 1 -10.22 -24.18 -2.08
N ALA A 2 -9.45 -24.20 -1.00
CA ALA A 2 -9.78 -24.97 0.20
C ALA A 2 -10.90 -24.35 1.06
N ASP A 3 -11.12 -23.03 0.99
CA ASP A 3 -12.13 -22.32 1.77
C ASP A 3 -13.49 -22.27 1.04
N THR A 4 -14.10 -23.44 0.88
CA THR A 4 -15.40 -23.58 0.21
C THR A 4 -16.57 -22.99 1.02
N SER A 5 -16.39 -22.76 2.30
CA SER A 5 -17.38 -22.15 3.20
C SER A 5 -17.28 -20.62 3.24
N HIS A 6 -16.30 -20.02 2.54
CA HIS A 6 -16.01 -18.59 2.57
C HIS A 6 -15.83 -18.03 4.00
N SER A 7 -15.14 -18.79 4.83
CA SER A 7 -14.82 -18.41 6.21
C SER A 7 -13.77 -17.33 6.30
N ILE A 8 -12.85 -17.29 5.32
CA ILE A 8 -11.83 -16.23 5.19
C ILE A 8 -12.51 -14.94 4.75
N LYS A 9 -12.38 -13.88 5.54
CA LYS A 9 -13.01 -12.58 5.29
C LYS A 9 -12.07 -11.58 4.62
N ALA A 10 -10.78 -11.74 4.80
CA ALA A 10 -9.77 -10.91 4.14
C ALA A 10 -8.50 -11.71 3.82
N VAL A 11 -7.84 -11.33 2.74
CA VAL A 11 -6.50 -11.78 2.37
C VAL A 11 -5.57 -10.58 2.49
N LEU A 12 -4.50 -10.72 3.25
CA LEU A 12 -3.50 -9.68 3.47
C LEU A 12 -2.27 -10.00 2.62
N VAL A 13 -1.80 -9.02 1.86
CA VAL A 13 -0.61 -9.13 1.00
C VAL A 13 0.33 -7.98 1.28
N THR A 14 1.58 -8.28 1.55
CA THR A 14 2.65 -7.27 1.52
C THR A 14 3.08 -7.07 0.08
N HIS A 15 2.89 -5.88 -0.49
CA HIS A 15 3.27 -5.60 -1.87
C HIS A 15 4.78 -5.67 -2.05
N ASN A 16 5.53 -4.97 -1.20
CA ASN A 16 6.98 -5.03 -1.19
C ASN A 16 7.50 -5.45 0.19
N GLU A 17 8.14 -6.63 0.25
CA GLU A 17 8.75 -7.12 1.48
C GLU A 17 10.18 -6.57 1.62
N THR A 18 10.33 -5.59 2.50
CA THR A 18 11.60 -4.85 2.70
C THR A 18 12.75 -5.76 3.10
N SER A 19 12.51 -6.77 3.94
CA SER A 19 13.56 -7.65 4.48
C SER A 19 14.18 -8.57 3.45
N THR A 20 13.45 -8.90 2.40
CA THR A 20 13.88 -9.84 1.35
C THR A 20 14.10 -9.19 0.00
N GLY A 21 13.61 -7.96 -0.20
CA GLY A 21 13.64 -7.28 -1.49
C GLY A 21 12.73 -7.94 -2.54
N VAL A 22 11.62 -8.53 -2.11
CA VAL A 22 10.65 -9.21 -2.97
C VAL A 22 9.39 -8.36 -3.12
N THR A 23 9.02 -8.07 -4.37
CA THR A 23 7.74 -7.42 -4.72
C THR A 23 6.73 -8.49 -5.16
N ASN A 24 5.59 -8.55 -4.48
CA ASN A 24 4.53 -9.51 -4.77
C ASN A 24 3.53 -8.96 -5.80
N ASN A 25 3.01 -9.83 -6.65
CA ASN A 25 1.98 -9.47 -7.62
C ASN A 25 0.60 -9.41 -6.96
N VAL A 26 0.17 -8.21 -6.59
CA VAL A 26 -1.13 -7.96 -5.95
C VAL A 26 -2.30 -8.24 -6.90
N ALA A 27 -2.17 -7.85 -8.18
CA ALA A 27 -3.21 -8.05 -9.19
C ALA A 27 -3.60 -9.53 -9.32
N THR A 28 -2.62 -10.43 -9.39
CA THR A 28 -2.86 -11.88 -9.48
C THR A 28 -3.64 -12.41 -8.26
N THR A 29 -3.42 -11.85 -7.08
CA THR A 29 -4.20 -12.25 -5.89
C THR A 29 -5.67 -11.91 -6.06
N ARG A 30 -6.01 -10.74 -6.62
CA ARG A 30 -7.39 -10.34 -6.90
C ARG A 30 -8.00 -11.22 -8.00
N GLU A 31 -7.28 -11.46 -9.07
CA GLU A 31 -7.70 -12.35 -10.17
C GLU A 31 -8.05 -13.75 -9.67
N LEU A 32 -7.24 -14.30 -8.75
CA LEU A 32 -7.51 -15.60 -8.13
C LEU A 32 -8.78 -15.59 -7.27
N LEU A 33 -8.98 -14.56 -6.46
CA LEU A 33 -10.19 -14.44 -5.65
C LEU A 33 -11.44 -14.34 -6.54
N ASP A 34 -11.37 -13.55 -7.61
CA ASP A 34 -12.47 -13.36 -8.55
C ASP A 34 -12.78 -14.64 -9.35
N SER A 35 -11.74 -15.35 -9.82
CA SER A 35 -11.91 -16.62 -10.55
C SER A 35 -12.58 -17.72 -9.71
N LEU A 36 -12.49 -17.60 -8.39
CA LEU A 36 -13.12 -18.50 -7.43
C LEU A 36 -14.44 -17.96 -6.89
N ASN A 37 -14.91 -16.80 -7.35
CA ASN A 37 -16.05 -16.07 -6.78
C ASN A 37 -15.94 -15.90 -5.26
N HIS A 38 -14.70 -15.70 -4.75
CA HIS A 38 -14.45 -15.64 -3.32
C HIS A 38 -14.69 -14.22 -2.80
N PRO A 39 -15.56 -14.00 -1.79
CA PRO A 39 -15.96 -12.67 -1.34
C PRO A 39 -14.94 -11.94 -0.46
N ALA A 40 -13.81 -12.56 -0.11
CA ALA A 40 -12.82 -11.98 0.77
C ALA A 40 -12.33 -10.62 0.26
N LEU A 41 -12.13 -9.69 1.18
CA LEU A 41 -11.47 -8.41 0.93
C LEU A 41 -9.98 -8.63 0.67
N LEU A 42 -9.39 -7.79 -0.18
CA LEU A 42 -7.95 -7.75 -0.43
C LEU A 42 -7.33 -6.55 0.28
N PHE A 43 -6.49 -6.81 1.28
CA PHE A 43 -5.77 -5.80 2.03
C PHE A 43 -4.29 -5.82 1.65
N VAL A 44 -3.72 -4.64 1.42
CA VAL A 44 -2.34 -4.53 0.96
C VAL A 44 -1.52 -3.64 1.88
N ASP A 45 -0.42 -4.19 2.36
CA ASP A 45 0.67 -3.40 2.94
C ASP A 45 1.53 -2.86 1.80
N GLY A 46 1.40 -1.56 1.55
CA GLY A 46 2.16 -0.80 0.57
C GLY A 46 3.16 0.18 1.21
N VAL A 47 3.49 -0.01 2.49
CA VAL A 47 4.34 0.94 3.23
C VAL A 47 5.67 1.18 2.54
N SER A 48 6.33 0.16 2.01
CA SER A 48 7.62 0.30 1.34
C SER A 48 7.55 0.30 -0.19
N SER A 49 6.35 0.37 -0.77
CA SER A 49 6.16 0.38 -2.24
C SER A 49 5.46 1.62 -2.76
N ILE A 50 4.37 2.06 -2.11
CA ILE A 50 3.58 3.19 -2.61
C ILE A 50 4.44 4.46 -2.66
N GLY A 51 4.46 5.09 -3.84
CA GLY A 51 5.30 6.26 -4.13
C GLY A 51 6.69 5.94 -4.69
N SER A 52 7.10 4.66 -4.74
CA SER A 52 8.39 4.22 -5.32
C SER A 52 8.27 3.07 -6.32
N ILE A 53 7.23 2.27 -6.21
CA ILE A 53 6.87 1.19 -7.14
C ILE A 53 5.45 1.44 -7.62
N ASP A 54 5.14 1.08 -8.85
CA ASP A 54 3.77 1.19 -9.39
C ASP A 54 2.76 0.49 -8.49
N PHE A 55 1.71 1.22 -8.11
CA PHE A 55 0.62 0.71 -7.28
C PHE A 55 -0.72 1.25 -7.76
N GLN A 56 -1.56 0.39 -8.28
CA GLN A 56 -2.82 0.74 -8.92
C GLN A 56 -4.01 0.16 -8.15
N MET A 57 -4.34 0.79 -7.01
CA MET A 57 -5.35 0.30 -6.07
C MET A 57 -6.67 -0.10 -6.74
N ASP A 58 -7.25 0.81 -7.52
CA ASP A 58 -8.56 0.61 -8.15
C ASP A 58 -8.50 -0.46 -9.24
N LYS A 59 -7.47 -0.40 -10.09
CA LYS A 59 -7.29 -1.34 -11.20
C LYS A 59 -7.06 -2.77 -10.70
N TRP A 60 -6.37 -2.93 -9.57
CA TRP A 60 -6.10 -4.23 -8.96
C TRP A 60 -7.20 -4.67 -7.99
N GLY A 61 -8.28 -3.88 -7.85
CA GLY A 61 -9.40 -4.20 -6.97
C GLY A 61 -9.00 -4.41 -5.50
N VAL A 62 -8.04 -3.59 -5.01
CA VAL A 62 -7.62 -3.62 -3.62
C VAL A 62 -8.68 -2.95 -2.76
N ASP A 63 -9.06 -3.60 -1.67
CA ASP A 63 -10.12 -3.12 -0.78
C ASP A 63 -9.59 -2.22 0.35
N ALA A 64 -8.37 -2.45 0.81
CA ALA A 64 -7.68 -1.55 1.72
C ALA A 64 -6.18 -1.56 1.43
N ALA A 65 -5.57 -0.38 1.44
CA ALA A 65 -4.12 -0.22 1.31
C ALA A 65 -3.60 0.73 2.38
N ILE A 66 -2.43 0.43 2.91
CA ILE A 66 -1.74 1.30 3.86
C ILE A 66 -0.37 1.72 3.34
N SER A 67 0.04 2.93 3.70
CA SER A 67 1.39 3.44 3.49
C SER A 67 1.83 4.33 4.65
N GLY A 68 3.11 4.65 4.71
CA GLY A 68 3.71 5.50 5.74
C GLY A 68 4.41 6.72 5.14
N SER A 69 4.37 7.83 5.87
CA SER A 69 4.96 9.10 5.42
C SER A 69 6.47 9.04 5.17
N GLN A 70 7.22 8.21 5.91
CA GLN A 70 8.67 8.14 5.87
C GLN A 70 9.26 7.25 4.77
N LYS A 71 8.45 6.80 3.84
CA LYS A 71 8.85 5.96 2.70
C LYS A 71 8.73 6.74 1.39
N GLY A 72 7.98 6.25 0.42
CA GLY A 72 7.84 6.89 -0.89
C GLY A 72 7.35 8.35 -0.85
N PHE A 73 6.70 8.78 0.23
CA PHE A 73 6.27 10.17 0.41
C PHE A 73 7.35 11.11 0.97
N MET A 74 8.57 10.65 1.21
CA MET A 74 9.76 11.48 1.53
C MET A 74 9.62 12.37 2.78
N LEU A 75 8.78 11.98 3.75
CA LEU A 75 8.53 12.74 4.98
C LEU A 75 9.18 12.08 6.20
N PRO A 76 9.30 12.79 7.32
CA PRO A 76 9.50 12.14 8.61
C PRO A 76 8.38 11.16 8.93
N ALA A 77 8.68 10.15 9.75
CA ALA A 77 7.66 9.25 10.29
C ALA A 77 6.62 10.01 11.13
N GLY A 78 5.36 9.56 11.07
CA GLY A 78 4.28 10.14 11.90
C GLY A 78 2.93 10.23 11.22
N LEU A 79 2.81 9.93 9.91
CA LEU A 79 1.54 9.77 9.23
C LEU A 79 1.37 8.33 8.74
N ALA A 80 0.21 7.76 9.00
CA ALA A 80 -0.31 6.61 8.28
C ALA A 80 -1.28 7.09 7.20
N ILE A 81 -1.10 6.60 5.99
CA ILE A 81 -1.99 6.88 4.85
C ILE A 81 -2.76 5.61 4.57
N SER A 82 -4.08 5.67 4.68
CA SER A 82 -4.97 4.54 4.45
C SER A 82 -5.95 4.87 3.35
N CYS A 83 -6.02 3.99 2.36
CA CYS A 83 -7.00 4.05 1.28
C CYS A 83 -7.96 2.87 1.42
N ILE A 84 -9.26 3.14 1.40
CA ILE A 84 -10.30 2.14 1.68
C ILE A 84 -11.32 2.17 0.54
N SER A 85 -11.64 1.01 -0.04
CA SER A 85 -12.65 0.89 -1.08
C SER A 85 -14.07 1.08 -0.54
N GLN A 86 -14.99 1.47 -1.42
CA GLN A 86 -16.40 1.56 -1.07
C GLN A 86 -16.96 0.20 -0.60
N LYS A 87 -16.52 -0.90 -1.22
CA LYS A 87 -16.88 -2.27 -0.82
C LYS A 87 -16.46 -2.56 0.64
N ALA A 88 -15.24 -2.19 1.02
CA ALA A 88 -14.78 -2.39 2.40
C ALA A 88 -15.55 -1.52 3.40
N LEU A 89 -15.87 -0.28 3.04
CA LEU A 89 -16.71 0.62 3.87
C LEU A 89 -18.11 0.04 4.09
N GLU A 90 -18.76 -0.49 3.04
CA GLU A 90 -20.08 -1.10 3.17
C GLU A 90 -20.05 -2.35 4.10
N ILE A 91 -19.04 -3.19 3.97
CA ILE A 91 -18.87 -4.35 4.85
C ILE A 91 -18.62 -3.90 6.30
N ALA A 92 -17.85 -2.83 6.51
CA ALA A 92 -17.58 -2.29 7.83
C ALA A 92 -18.83 -1.83 8.58
N LYS A 93 -19.92 -1.46 7.89
CA LYS A 93 -21.22 -1.10 8.51
C LYS A 93 -21.86 -2.27 9.23
N SER A 94 -21.65 -3.48 8.75
CA SER A 94 -22.28 -4.71 9.31
C SER A 94 -21.51 -5.31 10.48
N THR A 95 -20.34 -4.78 10.83
CA THR A 95 -19.53 -5.34 11.91
C THR A 95 -20.02 -4.91 13.28
N THR A 96 -20.04 -5.84 14.22
CA THR A 96 -20.41 -5.61 15.62
C THR A 96 -19.22 -5.35 16.54
N MET A 97 -18.00 -5.41 16.01
CA MET A 97 -16.79 -5.13 16.78
C MET A 97 -16.80 -3.67 17.26
N ARG A 98 -16.62 -3.49 18.56
CA ARG A 98 -16.51 -2.15 19.15
C ARG A 98 -15.19 -1.50 18.73
N ARG A 99 -15.28 -0.28 18.23
CA ARG A 99 -14.15 0.57 17.87
C ARG A 99 -14.34 1.93 18.52
N ALA A 100 -13.28 2.48 19.05
CA ALA A 100 -13.33 3.77 19.72
C ALA A 100 -12.48 4.83 19.00
N TYR A 101 -11.39 4.43 18.31
CA TYR A 101 -10.43 5.34 17.69
C TYR A 101 -10.34 5.15 16.17
N TYR A 102 -10.30 3.92 15.71
CA TYR A 102 -10.16 3.59 14.29
C TYR A 102 -11.50 3.23 13.63
N ASP A 103 -12.56 3.97 13.95
CA ASP A 103 -13.83 3.81 13.26
C ASP A 103 -13.85 4.66 11.98
N LEU A 104 -13.85 4.00 10.84
CA LEU A 104 -13.81 4.66 9.53
C LEU A 104 -15.07 5.49 9.26
N HIS A 105 -16.23 5.08 9.78
CA HIS A 105 -17.48 5.81 9.58
C HIS A 105 -17.48 7.11 10.38
N ASP A 106 -17.03 7.06 11.64
CA ASP A 106 -16.89 8.26 12.46
C ASP A 106 -15.86 9.22 11.85
N MET A 107 -14.72 8.69 11.37
CA MET A 107 -13.70 9.51 10.70
C MET A 107 -14.26 10.20 9.46
N LEU A 108 -14.98 9.48 8.60
CA LEU A 108 -15.58 10.04 7.39
C LEU A 108 -16.68 11.05 7.72
N ALA A 109 -17.53 10.79 8.72
CA ALA A 109 -18.59 11.71 9.12
C ALA A 109 -18.01 13.06 9.55
N ILE A 110 -16.93 13.07 10.33
CA ILE A 110 -16.27 14.30 10.75
C ILE A 110 -15.52 14.96 9.60
N ASN A 111 -14.80 14.20 8.76
CA ASN A 111 -14.11 14.75 7.61
C ASN A 111 -15.05 15.45 6.61
N ASN A 112 -16.26 14.95 6.44
CA ASN A 112 -17.27 15.58 5.60
C ASN A 112 -17.70 16.98 6.08
N THR A 113 -17.44 17.33 7.34
CA THR A 113 -17.64 18.68 7.87
C THR A 113 -16.45 19.61 7.63
N GLY A 114 -15.36 19.12 7.05
CA GLY A 114 -14.10 19.85 6.85
C GLY A 114 -13.16 19.80 8.05
N TYR A 115 -13.48 18.99 9.07
CA TYR A 115 -12.66 18.84 10.29
C TYR A 115 -12.03 17.46 10.37
N TRP A 116 -11.07 17.33 11.26
CA TRP A 116 -10.44 16.06 11.61
C TRP A 116 -11.03 15.52 12.91
N PRO A 117 -11.20 14.21 13.05
CA PRO A 117 -11.78 13.63 14.28
C PRO A 117 -10.86 13.74 15.49
N TYR A 118 -9.54 13.92 15.24
CA TYR A 118 -8.51 13.99 16.28
C TYR A 118 -7.52 15.09 15.95
N THR A 119 -6.68 15.47 16.93
CA THR A 119 -5.60 16.44 16.72
C THR A 119 -4.65 15.95 15.64
N ASN A 120 -4.54 16.69 14.56
CA ASN A 120 -3.70 16.32 13.43
C ASN A 120 -2.28 16.91 13.56
N PRO A 121 -1.28 16.26 12.97
CA PRO A 121 0.10 16.73 12.92
C PRO A 121 0.28 17.75 11.77
N MET A 122 -0.18 18.98 11.94
CA MET A 122 -0.17 20.03 10.91
C MET A 122 1.17 20.20 10.17
N PRO A 123 2.35 20.14 10.85
CA PRO A 123 3.62 20.24 10.13
C PRO A 123 3.82 19.10 9.12
N LEU A 124 3.46 17.86 9.47
CA LEU A 124 3.56 16.72 8.58
C LEU A 124 2.56 16.81 7.41
N LEU A 125 1.35 17.32 7.65
CA LEU A 125 0.37 17.53 6.57
C LEU A 125 0.83 18.59 5.57
N ARG A 126 1.47 19.67 6.04
CA ARG A 126 2.10 20.66 5.15
C ARG A 126 3.25 20.04 4.34
N GLY A 127 4.08 19.24 5.00
CA GLY A 127 5.13 18.48 4.33
C GLY A 127 4.59 17.50 3.30
N LEU A 128 3.49 16.79 3.61
CA LEU A 128 2.82 15.88 2.67
C LEU A 128 2.34 16.63 1.43
N ARG A 129 1.76 17.81 1.60
CA ARG A 129 1.34 18.64 0.47
C ARG A 129 2.53 18.98 -0.45
N GLU A 130 3.67 19.35 0.14
CA GLU A 130 4.88 19.66 -0.62
C GLU A 130 5.44 18.40 -1.31
N ALA A 131 5.52 17.28 -0.61
CA ALA A 131 5.93 16.01 -1.20
C ALA A 131 5.05 15.62 -2.40
N LEU A 132 3.74 15.78 -2.29
CA LEU A 132 2.82 15.52 -3.40
C LEU A 132 3.01 16.49 -4.57
N ASN A 133 3.33 17.77 -4.32
CA ASN A 133 3.68 18.72 -5.37
C ASN A 133 4.93 18.26 -6.11
N MET A 134 6.01 17.91 -5.40
CA MET A 134 7.24 17.39 -5.99
C MET A 134 7.01 16.12 -6.80
N MET A 135 6.19 15.18 -6.29
CA MET A 135 5.84 13.95 -7.01
C MET A 135 5.04 14.24 -8.28
N ASN A 136 4.15 15.22 -8.26
CA ASN A 136 3.39 15.63 -9.45
C ASN A 136 4.28 16.34 -10.48
N GLU A 137 5.24 17.14 -10.05
CA GLU A 137 6.20 17.81 -10.93
C GLU A 137 7.14 16.81 -11.63
N GLU A 138 7.68 15.82 -10.89
CA GLU A 138 8.52 14.76 -11.45
C GLU A 138 7.71 13.79 -12.31
N GLY A 139 6.48 13.48 -11.92
CA GLY A 139 5.62 12.46 -12.50
C GLY A 139 5.93 11.04 -11.99
N LEU A 140 4.88 10.28 -11.66
CA LEU A 140 5.04 8.96 -11.04
C LEU A 140 5.87 7.99 -11.87
N GLU A 141 5.71 7.97 -13.18
CA GLU A 141 6.47 7.10 -14.09
C GLU A 141 7.99 7.40 -14.03
N ASN A 142 8.36 8.68 -13.94
CA ASN A 142 9.76 9.09 -13.79
C ASN A 142 10.32 8.69 -12.41
N ILE A 143 9.52 8.84 -11.37
CA ILE A 143 9.87 8.38 -10.01
C ILE A 143 10.14 6.87 -10.02
N TYR A 144 9.25 6.06 -10.59
CA TYR A 144 9.42 4.62 -10.67
C TYR A 144 10.67 4.24 -11.48
N ALA A 145 10.89 4.88 -12.62
CA ALA A 145 12.07 4.65 -13.44
C ALA A 145 13.38 5.01 -12.70
N ARG A 146 13.39 6.12 -11.96
CA ARG A 146 14.54 6.54 -11.14
C ARG A 146 14.82 5.52 -10.04
N HIS A 147 13.80 5.06 -9.30
CA HIS A 147 13.96 4.04 -8.27
C HIS A 147 14.49 2.72 -8.85
N ALA A 148 13.91 2.24 -9.94
CA ALA A 148 14.35 1.03 -10.62
C ALA A 148 15.81 1.11 -11.10
N HIS A 149 16.23 2.28 -11.61
CA HIS A 149 17.62 2.52 -12.01
C HIS A 149 18.59 2.43 -10.84
N LEU A 150 18.29 3.11 -9.73
CA LEU A 150 19.11 3.10 -8.52
C LEU A 150 19.21 1.71 -7.90
N ALA A 151 18.09 1.01 -7.78
CA ALA A 151 18.04 -0.34 -7.26
C ALA A 151 18.82 -1.33 -8.14
N THR A 152 18.77 -1.14 -9.46
CA THR A 152 19.57 -1.96 -10.40
C THR A 152 21.06 -1.75 -10.18
N ALA A 153 21.51 -0.54 -9.91
CA ALA A 153 22.92 -0.25 -9.61
C ALA A 153 23.36 -0.99 -8.32
N VAL A 154 22.54 -0.95 -7.27
CA VAL A 154 22.81 -1.67 -6.01
C VAL A 154 22.89 -3.18 -6.24
N ARG A 155 21.95 -3.77 -6.99
CA ARG A 155 21.98 -5.21 -7.31
C ARG A 155 23.24 -5.60 -8.07
N LYS A 156 23.62 -4.83 -9.09
CA LYS A 156 24.87 -5.08 -9.85
C LYS A 156 26.13 -4.97 -8.99
N ALA A 157 26.18 -4.02 -8.07
CA ALA A 157 27.28 -3.90 -7.13
C ALA A 157 27.35 -5.12 -6.19
N THR A 158 26.21 -5.57 -5.66
CA THR A 158 26.10 -6.76 -4.82
C THR A 158 26.63 -8.01 -5.53
N GLU A 159 26.22 -8.21 -6.77
CA GLU A 159 26.70 -9.32 -7.61
C GLU A 159 28.22 -9.22 -7.91
N ALA A 160 28.71 -8.02 -8.21
CA ALA A 160 30.14 -7.80 -8.46
C ALA A 160 31.01 -8.08 -7.23
N TRP A 161 30.46 -7.95 -6.03
CA TRP A 161 31.13 -8.33 -4.78
C TRP A 161 31.02 -9.84 -4.48
N GLY A 162 30.42 -10.62 -5.36
CA GLY A 162 30.23 -12.07 -5.15
C GLY A 162 29.15 -12.44 -4.14
N LEU A 163 28.28 -11.49 -3.78
CA LEU A 163 27.15 -11.71 -2.89
C LEU A 163 25.92 -12.14 -3.68
N LYS A 164 25.01 -12.82 -3.00
CA LYS A 164 23.73 -13.26 -3.59
C LYS A 164 22.58 -12.40 -3.10
N LEU A 165 21.65 -12.08 -4.00
CA LEU A 165 20.39 -11.45 -3.62
C LEU A 165 19.49 -12.45 -2.90
N CYS A 166 18.71 -11.98 -1.92
CA CYS A 166 17.72 -12.81 -1.24
C CYS A 166 16.56 -13.17 -2.18
N ALA A 167 16.06 -12.19 -2.94
CA ALA A 167 15.11 -12.44 -4.01
C ALA A 167 15.81 -13.19 -5.16
N GLN A 168 15.29 -14.38 -5.50
CA GLN A 168 15.90 -15.23 -6.52
C GLN A 168 15.31 -15.03 -7.93
N ASP A 169 14.08 -14.53 -8.00
CA ASP A 169 13.39 -14.27 -9.27
C ASP A 169 13.51 -12.79 -9.63
N PRO A 170 14.18 -12.47 -10.77
CA PRO A 170 14.32 -11.09 -11.22
C PRO A 170 12.99 -10.36 -11.48
N SER A 171 11.92 -11.08 -11.80
CA SER A 171 10.59 -10.48 -11.99
C SER A 171 9.95 -9.96 -10.71
N LEU A 172 10.48 -10.37 -9.56
CA LEU A 172 10.00 -10.00 -8.22
C LEU A 172 10.96 -9.04 -7.49
N TYR A 173 11.96 -8.49 -8.18
CA TYR A 173 12.90 -7.57 -7.53
C TYR A 173 12.22 -6.28 -7.09
N SER A 174 12.50 -5.90 -5.85
CA SER A 174 12.14 -4.59 -5.28
C SER A 174 12.98 -3.44 -5.87
N ASN A 175 12.47 -2.25 -5.75
CA ASN A 175 13.18 -0.99 -5.97
C ASN A 175 13.97 -0.56 -4.73
#